data_68ae5120d68ca375591b0913b2d08c8b
#
_entry.id   68ae5120d68ca375591b0913b2d08c8b
#
_cell.length_a   1.000
_cell.length_b   1.000
_cell.length_c   1.000
_cell.angle_alpha   90.00
_cell.angle_beta   90.00
_cell.angle_gamma   90.00
#
_symmetry.space_group_name_H-M   'P 1'
#
loop_
_entity.id
_entity.type
_entity.pdbx_description
1 polymer ?
#
loop_
_entity_poly.entity_id
_entity_poly.type
_entity_poly.pdbx_seq_one_letter_code
_entity_poly.pdbx_strand_id
1 'polypeptide(L)'
;MLMMAACSPFALVNSEVYNNADLAQYRTFRIVTPDMGKLPPGMQMVTYYNIAAAIRQEMTMRGFTEDASSPLLINIAVTVDKELATEPLVPPAGYFPYSGPYYPYYMWPRYNYGPYWPAGYYNNYYSNARVITGIYREGVLTMDFVNIDTKVPLYSASVATIMNGDGAYRNLKSIAEAVQTLFSRFPVPLLPQYRG
;
A
#
# COMPACT_ATOMS: atom_id res chain seq x y z
N MET A 1 12.37 -24.01 -19.19
CA MET A 1 11.26 -23.05 -19.23
C MET A 1 11.49 -22.06 -18.09
N LEU A 2 12.04 -20.87 -18.38
CA LEU A 2 12.29 -19.86 -17.35
C LEU A 2 10.94 -19.23 -17.00
N MET A 3 10.47 -19.46 -15.77
CA MET A 3 9.38 -18.67 -15.20
C MET A 3 9.93 -17.28 -14.89
N MET A 4 9.63 -16.30 -15.73
CA MET A 4 9.80 -14.89 -15.36
C MET A 4 8.76 -14.57 -14.27
N ALA A 5 9.20 -14.51 -13.03
CA ALA A 5 8.42 -13.91 -11.96
C ALA A 5 8.29 -12.41 -12.29
N ALA A 6 7.17 -12.04 -12.89
CA ALA A 6 6.83 -10.63 -13.06
C ALA A 6 6.62 -10.05 -11.66
N CYS A 7 7.54 -9.21 -11.19
CA CYS A 7 7.32 -8.44 -9.97
C CYS A 7 6.12 -7.51 -10.20
N SER A 8 4.96 -7.86 -9.64
CA SER A 8 3.82 -6.97 -9.60
C SER A 8 4.18 -5.75 -8.74
N PRO A 9 3.88 -4.53 -9.16
CA PRO A 9 4.07 -3.33 -8.35
C PRO A 9 3.09 -3.25 -7.17
N PHE A 10 2.17 -4.21 -7.07
CA PHE A 10 1.14 -4.28 -6.04
C PHE A 10 1.51 -5.30 -4.99
N ALA A 11 1.49 -4.90 -3.72
CA ALA A 11 1.73 -5.76 -2.57
C ALA A 11 0.43 -5.99 -1.79
N LEU A 12 0.06 -7.25 -1.54
CA LEU A 12 -1.05 -7.58 -0.65
C LEU A 12 -0.64 -7.22 0.79
N VAL A 13 -1.36 -6.25 1.38
CA VAL A 13 -1.09 -5.74 2.74
C VAL A 13 -1.90 -6.50 3.77
N ASN A 14 -3.17 -6.76 3.46
CA ASN A 14 -4.09 -7.47 4.32
C ASN A 14 -4.98 -8.44 3.53
N SER A 15 -5.31 -9.56 4.14
CA SER A 15 -6.32 -10.51 3.66
C SER A 15 -6.84 -11.30 4.84
N GLU A 16 -8.07 -11.02 5.27
CA GLU A 16 -8.65 -11.56 6.49
C GLU A 16 -10.09 -12.02 6.29
N VAL A 17 -10.40 -13.23 6.77
CA VAL A 17 -11.76 -13.76 6.89
C VAL A 17 -12.23 -13.54 8.32
N TYR A 18 -13.33 -12.80 8.48
CA TYR A 18 -13.90 -12.52 9.80
C TYR A 18 -14.85 -13.63 10.23
N ASN A 19 -14.85 -13.94 11.54
CA ASN A 19 -15.78 -14.86 12.17
C ASN A 19 -15.88 -16.24 11.49
N ASN A 20 -14.80 -16.72 10.86
CA ASN A 20 -14.81 -17.95 10.07
C ASN A 20 -15.91 -17.98 9.00
N ALA A 21 -16.23 -16.84 8.40
CA ALA A 21 -17.28 -16.72 7.42
C ALA A 21 -17.03 -17.63 6.21
N ASP A 22 -18.04 -18.42 5.86
CA ASP A 22 -18.02 -19.21 4.63
C ASP A 22 -18.61 -18.40 3.48
N LEU A 23 -17.75 -17.80 2.66
CA LEU A 23 -18.17 -17.04 1.48
C LEU A 23 -18.73 -17.92 0.36
N ALA A 24 -18.46 -19.24 0.37
CA ALA A 24 -18.95 -20.16 -0.66
C ALA A 24 -20.47 -20.42 -0.56
N GLN A 25 -21.09 -20.11 0.58
CA GLN A 25 -22.54 -20.21 0.75
C GLN A 25 -23.33 -19.15 -0.03
N TYR A 26 -22.67 -18.02 -0.36
CA TYR A 26 -23.26 -16.95 -1.17
C TYR A 26 -23.17 -17.32 -2.66
N ARG A 27 -24.23 -17.05 -3.41
CA ARG A 27 -24.28 -17.25 -4.87
C ARG A 27 -24.31 -15.95 -5.65
N THR A 28 -24.75 -14.90 -4.97
CA THR A 28 -24.88 -13.57 -5.54
C THR A 28 -24.10 -12.57 -4.74
N PHE A 29 -23.78 -11.44 -5.36
CA PHE A 29 -23.14 -10.29 -4.73
C PHE A 29 -23.68 -9.00 -5.34
N ARG A 30 -23.45 -7.89 -4.66
CA ARG A 30 -23.61 -6.55 -5.23
C ARG A 30 -22.45 -5.66 -4.83
N ILE A 31 -22.13 -4.69 -5.68
CA ILE A 31 -21.09 -3.69 -5.39
C ILE A 31 -21.78 -2.39 -5.01
N VAL A 32 -21.24 -1.70 -4.01
CA VAL A 32 -21.70 -0.36 -3.63
C VAL A 32 -21.61 0.54 -4.86
N THR A 33 -22.72 1.21 -5.20
CA THR A 33 -22.71 2.27 -6.21
C THR A 33 -22.46 3.58 -5.50
N PRO A 34 -21.37 4.31 -5.80
CA PRO A 34 -21.15 5.58 -5.15
C PRO A 34 -22.20 6.58 -5.64
N ASP A 35 -22.87 7.25 -4.70
CA ASP A 35 -23.68 8.42 -5.03
C ASP A 35 -22.76 9.53 -5.58
N MET A 36 -23.25 10.27 -6.55
CA MET A 36 -22.52 11.43 -7.09
C MET A 36 -22.13 12.36 -5.93
N GLY A 37 -20.83 12.51 -5.70
CA GLY A 37 -20.27 13.33 -4.62
C GLY A 37 -19.77 12.58 -3.38
N LYS A 38 -19.94 11.24 -3.29
CA LYS A 38 -19.47 10.41 -2.17
C LYS A 38 -18.36 9.43 -2.57
N LEU A 39 -17.62 9.72 -3.61
CA LEU A 39 -16.45 8.93 -3.97
C LEU A 39 -15.37 9.02 -2.87
N PRO A 40 -14.57 7.96 -2.70
CA PRO A 40 -13.38 8.04 -1.88
C PRO A 40 -12.51 9.24 -2.27
N PRO A 41 -11.92 9.96 -1.31
CA PRO A 41 -11.09 11.12 -1.61
C PRO A 41 -9.98 10.79 -2.62
N GLY A 42 -9.86 11.59 -3.68
CA GLY A 42 -8.83 11.42 -4.70
C GLY A 42 -9.13 10.38 -5.78
N MET A 43 -10.29 9.71 -5.74
CA MET A 43 -10.71 8.77 -6.77
C MET A 43 -11.62 9.45 -7.82
N GLN A 44 -11.36 9.17 -9.10
CA GLN A 44 -12.25 9.56 -10.19
C GLN A 44 -13.35 8.49 -10.39
N MET A 45 -14.53 8.92 -10.81
CA MET A 45 -15.66 8.01 -11.07
C MET A 45 -15.30 6.88 -12.05
N VAL A 46 -14.58 7.22 -13.11
CA VAL A 46 -14.13 6.23 -14.11
C VAL A 46 -13.20 5.17 -13.50
N THR A 47 -12.32 5.57 -12.59
CA THR A 47 -11.44 4.65 -11.88
C THR A 47 -12.24 3.71 -10.99
N TYR A 48 -13.22 4.23 -10.25
CA TYR A 48 -14.11 3.40 -9.44
C TYR A 48 -14.83 2.34 -10.26
N TYR A 49 -15.44 2.73 -11.38
CA TYR A 49 -16.15 1.78 -12.25
C TYR A 49 -15.23 0.74 -12.89
N ASN A 50 -13.98 1.10 -13.22
CA ASN A 50 -13.01 0.15 -13.75
C ASN A 50 -12.59 -0.87 -12.66
N ILE A 51 -12.38 -0.44 -11.42
CA ILE A 51 -12.11 -1.34 -10.30
C ILE A 51 -13.33 -2.26 -10.06
N ALA A 52 -14.53 -1.71 -10.03
CA ALA A 52 -15.75 -2.48 -9.88
C ALA A 52 -15.94 -3.51 -10.99
N ALA A 53 -15.61 -3.15 -12.25
CA ALA A 53 -15.66 -4.07 -13.38
C ALA A 53 -14.67 -5.23 -13.23
N ALA A 54 -13.44 -4.96 -12.79
CA ALA A 54 -12.44 -5.98 -12.54
C ALA A 54 -12.86 -6.91 -11.38
N ILE A 55 -13.45 -6.37 -10.29
CA ILE A 55 -14.01 -7.17 -9.19
C ILE A 55 -15.16 -8.06 -9.69
N ARG A 56 -16.07 -7.54 -10.52
CA ARG A 56 -17.15 -8.34 -11.15
C ARG A 56 -16.58 -9.52 -11.92
N GLN A 57 -15.56 -9.30 -12.69
CA GLN A 57 -14.90 -10.36 -13.47
C GLN A 57 -14.32 -11.44 -12.54
N GLU A 58 -13.59 -11.06 -11.50
CA GLU A 58 -13.02 -12.00 -10.52
C GLU A 58 -14.10 -12.79 -9.77
N MET A 59 -15.19 -12.15 -9.39
CA MET A 59 -16.34 -12.82 -8.75
C MET A 59 -17.05 -13.79 -9.71
N THR A 60 -17.28 -13.39 -10.96
CA THR A 60 -17.90 -14.24 -11.99
C THR A 60 -17.05 -15.47 -12.28
N MET A 61 -15.73 -15.33 -12.35
CA MET A 61 -14.81 -16.46 -12.54
C MET A 61 -14.82 -17.45 -11.37
N ARG A 62 -15.37 -17.06 -10.23
CA ARG A 62 -15.58 -17.90 -9.03
C ARG A 62 -17.02 -18.42 -8.90
N GLY A 63 -17.88 -18.11 -9.86
CA GLY A 63 -19.26 -18.63 -9.91
C GLY A 63 -20.29 -17.76 -9.20
N PHE A 64 -19.94 -16.53 -8.82
CA PHE A 64 -20.91 -15.59 -8.29
C PHE A 64 -21.62 -14.82 -9.41
N THR A 65 -22.85 -14.43 -9.17
CA THR A 65 -23.66 -13.59 -10.07
C THR A 65 -23.98 -12.27 -9.40
N GLU A 66 -23.85 -11.15 -10.14
CA GLU A 66 -24.24 -9.84 -9.61
C GLU A 66 -25.76 -9.74 -9.54
N ASP A 67 -26.28 -9.35 -8.34
CA ASP A 67 -27.70 -9.17 -8.08
C ASP A 67 -27.88 -7.99 -7.11
N ALA A 68 -28.67 -7.00 -7.51
CA ALA A 68 -28.93 -5.82 -6.69
C ALA A 68 -29.60 -6.13 -5.33
N SER A 69 -30.28 -7.26 -5.22
CA SER A 69 -30.93 -7.73 -3.99
C SER A 69 -30.04 -8.58 -3.09
N SER A 70 -28.80 -8.86 -3.52
CA SER A 70 -27.89 -9.73 -2.77
C SER A 70 -27.60 -9.20 -1.37
N PRO A 71 -27.62 -10.05 -0.34
CA PRO A 71 -27.16 -9.67 1.00
C PRO A 71 -25.63 -9.50 1.08
N LEU A 72 -24.88 -10.07 0.14
CA LEU A 72 -23.44 -9.92 0.08
C LEU A 72 -23.08 -8.63 -0.64
N LEU A 73 -22.63 -7.64 0.14
CA LEU A 73 -22.22 -6.34 -0.36
C LEU A 73 -20.71 -6.24 -0.43
N ILE A 74 -20.19 -5.76 -1.55
CA ILE A 74 -18.78 -5.43 -1.73
C ILE A 74 -18.62 -3.92 -1.71
N ASN A 75 -17.81 -3.43 -0.76
CA ASN A 75 -17.40 -2.03 -0.66
C ASN A 75 -15.99 -1.86 -1.20
N ILE A 76 -15.74 -0.77 -1.91
CA ILE A 76 -14.45 -0.40 -2.48
C ILE A 76 -14.01 0.92 -1.85
N ALA A 77 -12.83 0.93 -1.26
CA ALA A 77 -12.22 2.12 -0.70
C ALA A 77 -10.81 2.30 -1.27
N VAL A 78 -10.39 3.53 -1.47
CA VAL A 78 -9.01 3.89 -1.80
C VAL A 78 -8.56 4.96 -0.84
N THR A 79 -7.47 4.71 -0.15
CA THR A 79 -6.75 5.71 0.63
C THR A 79 -5.46 6.07 -0.06
N VAL A 80 -5.09 7.35 0.01
CA VAL A 80 -3.82 7.85 -0.52
C VAL A 80 -3.09 8.55 0.60
N ASP A 81 -2.04 7.91 1.07
CA ASP A 81 -1.17 8.46 2.10
C ASP A 81 0.11 9.03 1.48
N LYS A 82 0.60 10.11 2.07
CA LYS A 82 1.89 10.69 1.71
C LYS A 82 2.91 10.21 2.72
N GLU A 83 3.89 9.46 2.25
CA GLU A 83 4.99 9.04 3.08
C GLU A 83 6.28 9.77 2.73
N LEU A 84 7.12 10.00 3.75
CA LEU A 84 8.43 10.62 3.62
C LEU A 84 9.49 9.53 3.58
N ALA A 85 10.15 9.38 2.44
CA ALA A 85 11.38 8.59 2.40
C ALA A 85 12.47 9.38 3.15
N THR A 86 13.06 8.78 4.16
CA THR A 86 14.13 9.38 4.95
C THR A 86 15.32 8.45 5.01
N GLU A 87 16.52 9.00 4.80
CA GLU A 87 17.77 8.30 5.00
C GLU A 87 18.55 8.89 6.19
N PRO A 88 19.34 8.08 6.90
CA PRO A 88 20.23 8.60 7.93
C PRO A 88 21.18 9.64 7.32
N LEU A 89 21.38 10.76 8.02
CA LEU A 89 22.37 11.76 7.61
C LEU A 89 23.75 11.15 7.73
N VAL A 90 24.40 10.88 6.60
CA VAL A 90 25.78 10.40 6.58
C VAL A 90 26.70 11.61 6.74
N PRO A 91 27.59 11.62 7.74
CA PRO A 91 28.60 12.68 7.86
C PRO A 91 29.44 12.77 6.58
N PRO A 92 29.86 13.96 6.16
CA PRO A 92 30.74 14.09 4.99
C PRO A 92 31.99 13.21 5.12
N ALA A 93 32.38 12.55 4.03
CA ALA A 93 33.58 11.72 4.01
C ALA A 93 34.79 12.55 4.44
N GLY A 94 35.44 12.18 5.54
CA GLY A 94 36.52 12.95 6.16
C GLY A 94 36.22 13.44 7.57
N TYR A 95 34.96 13.32 8.03
CA TYR A 95 34.58 13.62 9.40
C TYR A 95 34.73 12.37 10.29
N PHE A 96 35.98 11.97 10.54
CA PHE A 96 36.24 10.97 11.58
C PHE A 96 36.39 11.71 12.90
N PRO A 97 35.60 11.39 13.94
CA PRO A 97 35.93 11.81 15.29
C PRO A 97 37.20 11.04 15.67
N TYR A 98 38.32 11.71 15.54
CA TYR A 98 39.64 11.14 15.87
C TYR A 98 39.73 10.96 17.39
N SER A 99 39.50 9.73 17.85
CA SER A 99 39.81 9.31 19.21
C SER A 99 41.17 8.60 19.23
N GLY A 100 42.25 9.35 18.96
CA GLY A 100 43.60 8.84 19.06
C GLY A 100 44.49 9.76 19.93
N PRO A 101 45.33 9.17 20.82
CA PRO A 101 46.07 9.96 21.83
C PRO A 101 47.33 10.65 21.32
N TYR A 102 47.56 10.75 20.02
CA TYR A 102 48.80 11.34 19.46
C TYR A 102 48.53 12.22 18.25
N TYR A 103 48.29 13.52 18.47
CA TYR A 103 48.60 14.55 17.49
C TYR A 103 49.25 15.77 18.19
N PRO A 104 50.39 16.26 17.65
CA PRO A 104 51.10 17.37 18.22
C PRO A 104 50.33 18.69 18.02
N TYR A 105 50.37 19.48 19.03
CA TYR A 105 49.57 20.68 19.38
C TYR A 105 49.72 21.88 18.41
N TYR A 106 50.28 21.72 17.18
CA TYR A 106 50.84 22.88 16.44
C TYR A 106 50.22 23.17 15.08
N MET A 107 49.11 22.56 14.69
CA MET A 107 48.69 22.73 13.27
C MET A 107 47.21 23.01 13.03
N TRP A 108 46.52 23.70 13.90
CA TRP A 108 45.19 24.20 13.57
C TRP A 108 45.08 25.72 13.73
N PRO A 109 44.68 26.48 12.68
CA PRO A 109 44.28 27.86 12.86
C PRO A 109 43.12 27.91 13.86
N ARG A 110 43.28 28.74 14.85
CA ARG A 110 42.24 29.04 15.83
C ARG A 110 41.01 29.67 15.15
N TYR A 111 40.11 28.86 14.61
CA TYR A 111 38.74 29.30 14.49
C TYR A 111 38.10 29.11 15.85
N ASN A 112 37.79 30.21 16.46
CA ASN A 112 37.19 30.38 17.76
C ASN A 112 35.73 29.89 17.75
N TYR A 113 35.51 28.57 17.82
CA TYR A 113 34.23 28.03 18.23
C TYR A 113 34.23 27.98 19.76
N GLY A 114 33.33 28.79 20.33
CA GLY A 114 33.22 29.01 21.76
C GLY A 114 33.14 27.72 22.58
N PRO A 115 33.44 27.80 23.90
CA PRO A 115 33.73 26.66 24.78
C PRO A 115 32.52 25.83 25.23
N TYR A 116 31.40 25.86 24.52
CA TYR A 116 30.12 25.31 25.01
C TYR A 116 29.53 24.13 24.28
N TRP A 117 30.27 23.46 23.36
CA TRP A 117 29.71 22.29 22.71
C TRP A 117 30.49 21.02 23.06
N PRO A 118 29.93 20.13 23.93
CA PRO A 118 30.58 18.85 24.24
C PRO A 118 30.72 18.00 22.97
N ALA A 119 31.87 17.37 22.78
CA ALA A 119 32.18 16.52 21.61
C ALA A 119 31.14 15.39 21.37
N GLY A 120 30.38 15.02 22.39
CA GLY A 120 29.27 14.05 22.26
C GLY A 120 28.02 14.57 21.55
N TYR A 121 27.85 15.89 21.39
CA TYR A 121 26.64 16.45 20.80
C TYR A 121 26.57 16.17 19.29
N TYR A 122 27.68 16.24 18.59
CA TYR A 122 27.75 15.98 17.15
C TYR A 122 27.47 14.51 16.81
N ASN A 123 27.99 13.58 17.58
CA ASN A 123 27.74 12.15 17.35
C ASN A 123 26.25 11.81 17.55
N ASN A 124 25.60 12.42 18.53
CA ASN A 124 24.16 12.17 18.77
C ASN A 124 23.26 12.88 17.76
N TYR A 125 23.69 14.03 17.22
CA TYR A 125 22.95 14.76 16.20
C TYR A 125 22.93 13.98 14.86
N TYR A 126 24.10 13.54 14.39
CA TYR A 126 24.20 12.81 13.13
C TYR A 126 23.63 11.38 13.20
N SER A 127 23.67 10.73 14.37
CA SER A 127 23.11 9.37 14.53
C SER A 127 21.59 9.35 14.46
N ASN A 128 20.92 10.45 14.80
CA ASN A 128 19.46 10.55 14.82
C ASN A 128 18.90 11.47 13.73
N ALA A 129 19.74 12.25 13.05
CA ALA A 129 19.29 13.12 11.97
C ALA A 129 19.00 12.31 10.72
N ARG A 130 17.83 12.53 10.11
CA ARG A 130 17.40 11.94 8.87
C ARG A 130 17.16 13.01 7.83
N VAL A 131 17.63 12.77 6.62
CA VAL A 131 17.36 13.64 5.46
C VAL A 131 16.16 13.09 4.71
N ILE A 132 15.24 13.96 4.36
CA ILE A 132 14.14 13.59 3.47
C ILE A 132 14.72 13.43 2.06
N THR A 133 14.78 12.20 1.56
CA THR A 133 15.30 11.86 0.23
C THR A 133 14.21 11.82 -0.82
N GLY A 134 12.94 11.73 -0.39
CA GLY A 134 11.80 11.75 -1.29
C GLY A 134 10.48 11.85 -0.55
N ILE A 135 9.47 12.26 -1.29
CA ILE A 135 8.07 12.17 -0.87
C ILE A 135 7.41 11.24 -1.88
N TYR A 136 6.92 10.11 -1.40
CA TYR A 136 6.13 9.24 -2.25
C TYR A 136 4.70 9.14 -1.72
N ARG A 137 3.79 8.80 -2.62
CA ARG A 137 2.41 8.55 -2.27
C ARG A 137 2.19 7.04 -2.30
N GLU A 138 1.63 6.53 -1.25
CA GLU A 138 1.14 5.16 -1.20
C GLU A 138 -0.36 5.16 -1.42
N GLY A 139 -0.82 4.39 -2.39
CA GLY A 139 -2.24 4.15 -2.63
C GLY A 139 -2.62 2.79 -2.11
N VAL A 140 -3.58 2.73 -1.19
CA VAL A 140 -4.12 1.47 -0.67
C VAL A 140 -5.54 1.29 -1.21
N LEU A 141 -5.73 0.25 -2.03
CA LEU A 141 -7.03 -0.20 -2.47
C LEU A 141 -7.53 -1.28 -1.51
N THR A 142 -8.69 -1.05 -0.92
CA THR A 142 -9.35 -1.99 0.00
C THR A 142 -10.66 -2.46 -0.57
N MET A 143 -10.94 -3.74 -0.39
CA MET A 143 -12.17 -4.41 -0.76
C MET A 143 -12.73 -5.14 0.45
N ASP A 144 -13.93 -4.74 0.89
CA ASP A 144 -14.62 -5.30 2.05
C ASP A 144 -15.91 -6.02 1.63
N PHE A 145 -16.09 -7.21 2.16
CA PHE A 145 -17.32 -8.01 2.00
C PHE A 145 -18.11 -7.96 3.28
N VAL A 146 -19.36 -7.55 3.19
CA VAL A 146 -20.26 -7.39 4.33
C VAL A 146 -21.60 -8.06 4.03
N ASN A 147 -22.15 -8.80 4.99
CA ASN A 147 -23.55 -9.18 4.94
C ASN A 147 -24.37 -7.99 5.44
N ILE A 148 -25.16 -7.37 4.57
CA ILE A 148 -25.90 -6.15 4.90
C ILE A 148 -27.10 -6.38 5.81
N ASP A 149 -27.69 -7.59 5.77
CA ASP A 149 -28.86 -7.92 6.58
C ASP A 149 -28.46 -8.09 8.05
N THR A 150 -27.32 -8.74 8.29
CA THR A 150 -26.77 -8.95 9.64
C THR A 150 -25.76 -7.88 10.06
N LYS A 151 -25.30 -7.02 9.14
CA LYS A 151 -24.26 -6.00 9.34
C LYS A 151 -22.90 -6.59 9.82
N VAL A 152 -22.63 -7.83 9.44
CA VAL A 152 -21.42 -8.55 9.85
C VAL A 152 -20.37 -8.47 8.73
N PRO A 153 -19.13 -8.04 9.00
CA PRO A 153 -18.03 -8.15 8.06
C PRO A 153 -17.68 -9.62 7.85
N LEU A 154 -17.42 -10.01 6.60
CA LEU A 154 -17.14 -11.38 6.22
C LEU A 154 -15.69 -11.55 5.73
N TYR A 155 -15.18 -10.59 4.97
CA TYR A 155 -13.84 -10.64 4.41
C TYR A 155 -13.34 -9.23 4.10
N SER A 156 -12.06 -9.00 4.29
CA SER A 156 -11.39 -7.77 3.86
C SER A 156 -10.04 -8.11 3.21
N ALA A 157 -9.73 -7.41 2.14
CA ALA A 157 -8.40 -7.45 1.54
C ALA A 157 -7.95 -6.05 1.14
N SER A 158 -6.66 -5.80 1.31
CA SER A 158 -6.05 -4.52 0.94
C SER A 158 -4.76 -4.74 0.16
N VAL A 159 -4.58 -3.95 -0.89
CA VAL A 159 -3.37 -3.94 -1.70
C VAL A 159 -2.79 -2.55 -1.74
N ALA A 160 -1.48 -2.45 -1.51
CA ALA A 160 -0.75 -1.20 -1.57
C ALA A 160 0.12 -1.12 -2.82
N THR A 161 0.32 0.09 -3.30
CA THR A 161 1.26 0.39 -4.38
C THR A 161 1.89 1.75 -4.18
N ILE A 162 3.16 1.87 -4.56
CA ILE A 162 3.84 3.17 -4.60
C ILE A 162 3.37 3.92 -5.85
N MET A 163 2.78 5.08 -5.63
CA MET A 163 2.27 5.94 -6.69
C MET A 163 3.38 6.88 -7.18
N ASN A 164 4.06 6.50 -8.25
CA ASN A 164 5.00 7.37 -8.94
C ASN A 164 4.22 8.29 -9.91
N GLY A 165 4.05 9.56 -9.52
CA GLY A 165 3.35 10.55 -10.35
C GLY A 165 1.81 10.45 -10.29
N ASP A 166 1.15 10.60 -11.42
CA ASP A 166 -0.29 10.83 -11.55
C ASP A 166 -1.25 9.64 -11.29
N GLY A 167 -0.84 8.64 -10.55
CA GLY A 167 -1.75 7.63 -10.00
C GLY A 167 -1.66 6.23 -10.62
N ALA A 168 -1.40 5.24 -9.77
CA ALA A 168 -1.27 3.83 -10.14
C ALA A 168 -2.55 3.19 -10.73
N TYR A 169 -3.70 3.77 -10.45
CA TYR A 169 -5.01 3.24 -10.88
C TYR A 169 -5.58 3.91 -12.14
N ARG A 170 -4.75 4.59 -12.94
CA ARG A 170 -5.19 5.23 -14.20
C ARG A 170 -5.22 4.27 -15.38
N ASN A 171 -4.45 3.20 -15.33
CA ASN A 171 -4.33 2.23 -16.40
C ASN A 171 -5.16 0.99 -16.08
N LEU A 172 -5.98 0.53 -17.04
CA LEU A 172 -6.81 -0.68 -16.88
C LEU A 172 -5.98 -1.92 -16.51
N LYS A 173 -4.77 -2.03 -17.05
CA LYS A 173 -3.86 -3.13 -16.72
C LYS A 173 -3.46 -3.10 -15.24
N SER A 174 -3.06 -1.94 -14.74
CA SER A 174 -2.70 -1.77 -13.33
C SER A 174 -3.87 -2.04 -12.39
N ILE A 175 -5.08 -1.62 -12.78
CA ILE A 175 -6.30 -1.93 -12.02
C ILE A 175 -6.55 -3.43 -11.98
N ALA A 176 -6.44 -4.12 -13.12
CA ALA A 176 -6.62 -5.57 -13.17
C ALA A 176 -5.59 -6.31 -12.30
N GLU A 177 -4.32 -5.93 -12.35
CA GLU A 177 -3.25 -6.50 -11.52
C GLU A 177 -3.49 -6.25 -10.02
N ALA A 178 -3.93 -5.05 -9.63
CA ALA A 178 -4.28 -4.73 -8.25
C ALA A 178 -5.44 -5.60 -7.75
N VAL A 179 -6.50 -5.74 -8.54
CA VAL A 179 -7.66 -6.56 -8.19
C VAL A 179 -7.30 -8.04 -8.15
N GLN A 180 -6.51 -8.55 -9.09
CA GLN A 180 -6.01 -9.93 -9.03
C GLN A 180 -5.20 -10.18 -7.74
N THR A 181 -4.40 -9.19 -7.33
CA THR A 181 -3.64 -9.28 -6.07
C THR A 181 -4.58 -9.32 -4.85
N LEU A 182 -5.67 -8.52 -4.83
CA LEU A 182 -6.71 -8.59 -3.79
C LEU A 182 -7.33 -9.99 -3.68
N PHE A 183 -7.59 -10.63 -4.82
CA PHE A 183 -8.18 -11.96 -4.87
C PHE A 183 -7.20 -13.12 -4.71
N SER A 184 -5.90 -12.85 -4.60
CA SER A 184 -4.86 -13.90 -4.51
C SER A 184 -5.04 -14.83 -3.30
N ARG A 185 -5.64 -14.35 -2.21
CA ARG A 185 -5.96 -15.13 -1.01
C ARG A 185 -7.46 -15.20 -0.71
N PHE A 186 -8.28 -14.92 -1.72
CA PHE A 186 -9.73 -15.02 -1.55
C PHE A 186 -10.16 -16.47 -1.28
N PRO A 187 -11.02 -16.73 -0.29
CA PRO A 187 -11.30 -18.10 0.16
C PRO A 187 -12.06 -18.96 -0.85
N VAL A 188 -12.76 -18.34 -1.82
CA VAL A 188 -13.46 -19.09 -2.87
C VAL A 188 -12.57 -19.19 -4.12
N PRO A 189 -12.18 -20.41 -4.53
CA PRO A 189 -11.28 -20.61 -5.65
C PRO A 189 -11.97 -20.31 -6.98
N LEU A 190 -11.16 -20.09 -8.04
CA LEU A 190 -11.65 -20.01 -9.42
C LEU A 190 -12.37 -21.29 -9.84
N LEU A 191 -13.39 -21.16 -10.69
CA LEU A 191 -14.01 -22.29 -11.35
C LEU A 191 -12.98 -23.05 -12.22
N PRO A 192 -13.16 -24.37 -12.41
CA PRO A 192 -12.18 -25.21 -13.13
C PRO A 192 -11.77 -24.67 -14.51
N GLN A 193 -12.70 -24.08 -15.26
CA GLN A 193 -12.43 -23.52 -16.59
C GLN A 193 -11.53 -22.27 -16.58
N TYR A 194 -11.32 -21.64 -15.42
CA TYR A 194 -10.47 -20.44 -15.25
C TYR A 194 -9.17 -20.72 -14.49
N ARG A 195 -8.93 -21.98 -14.11
CA ARG A 195 -7.67 -22.43 -13.52
C ARG A 195 -6.72 -22.76 -14.67
N GLY A 196 -5.81 -21.85 -14.98
CA GLY A 196 -4.72 -22.06 -15.95
C GLY A 196 -3.58 -22.90 -15.38
#